data_2ee5c35b18ebc2c9fce4d2feb1459a4f
#
_entry.id   2ee5c35b18ebc2c9fce4d2feb1459a4f
#
_cell.length_a   1.000
_cell.length_b   1.000
_cell.length_c   1.000
_cell.angle_alpha   90.00
_cell.angle_beta   90.00
_cell.angle_gamma   90.00
#
_symmetry.space_group_name_H-M   'P 1'
#
loop_
_entity.id
_entity.type
_entity.pdbx_description
1 polymer ?
#
loop_
_entity_poly.entity_id
_entity_poly.type
_entity_poly.pdbx_seq_one_letter_code
_entity_poly.pdbx_strand_id
1 'polypeptide(L)'
;MPPLLVVDAANVVGSVPDGWWRDRHAANERLRDRLRDVAATGLDPAGGRVPDWARRPGLEVVLVVEGRARAVEGIGTVRVVPAPGSGDDAIVEVVRRDGAGRRCLVVTSDRELRARVLTLGAEVAGPAVVLP
;
A
#
# COMPACT_ATOMS: atom_id res chain seq x y z
N MET A 1 -4.88 18.41 2.92
CA MET A 1 -5.18 16.98 2.98
C MET A 1 -3.97 16.19 3.47
N PRO A 2 -4.14 15.15 4.25
CA PRO A 2 -3.01 14.33 4.66
C PRO A 2 -2.35 13.66 3.46
N PRO A 3 -1.06 13.32 3.55
CA PRO A 3 -0.39 12.54 2.51
C PRO A 3 -1.03 11.15 2.38
N LEU A 4 -1.02 10.62 1.17
CA LEU A 4 -1.64 9.32 0.84
C LEU A 4 -0.58 8.24 0.62
N LEU A 5 -0.73 7.14 1.33
CA LEU A 5 0.07 5.93 1.13
C LEU A 5 -0.83 4.84 0.55
N VAL A 6 -0.51 4.38 -0.65
CA VAL A 6 -1.26 3.30 -1.33
C VAL A 6 -0.39 2.06 -1.39
N VAL A 7 -0.88 0.96 -0.85
CA VAL A 7 -0.11 -0.28 -0.71
C VAL A 7 -0.69 -1.38 -1.60
N ASP A 8 0.15 -1.93 -2.46
CA ASP A 8 -0.17 -3.08 -3.31
C ASP A 8 -0.05 -4.36 -2.47
N ALA A 9 -1.17 -4.79 -1.90
CA ALA A 9 -1.18 -5.90 -0.94
C ALA A 9 -0.61 -7.19 -1.53
N ALA A 10 -1.02 -7.57 -2.73
CA ALA A 10 -0.55 -8.81 -3.36
C ALA A 10 0.96 -8.80 -3.57
N ASN A 11 1.51 -7.67 -4.00
CA ASN A 11 2.95 -7.53 -4.23
C ASN A 11 3.74 -7.58 -2.92
N VAL A 12 3.28 -6.86 -1.90
CA VAL A 12 3.95 -6.81 -0.59
C VAL A 12 3.89 -8.16 0.10
N VAL A 13 2.71 -8.77 0.19
CA VAL A 13 2.53 -10.10 0.79
C VAL A 13 3.35 -11.14 0.04
N GLY A 14 3.33 -11.10 -1.29
CA GLY A 14 4.08 -12.04 -2.14
C GLY A 14 5.59 -11.89 -2.06
N SER A 15 6.10 -10.79 -1.52
CA SER A 15 7.54 -10.56 -1.42
C SER A 15 8.20 -11.28 -0.23
N VAL A 16 7.40 -11.84 0.69
CA VAL A 16 7.88 -12.51 1.90
C VAL A 16 7.64 -14.02 1.79
N PRO A 17 8.69 -14.88 1.86
CA PRO A 17 8.52 -16.32 1.72
C PRO A 17 8.08 -16.98 3.05
N ASP A 18 6.93 -16.61 3.56
CA ASP A 18 6.42 -17.04 4.87
C ASP A 18 5.20 -17.96 4.80
N GLY A 19 4.90 -18.51 3.61
CA GLY A 19 3.75 -19.38 3.44
C GLY A 19 2.42 -18.64 3.26
N TRP A 20 2.46 -17.37 2.85
CA TRP A 20 1.28 -16.53 2.66
C TRP A 20 0.20 -17.14 1.77
N TRP A 21 0.60 -17.96 0.82
CA TRP A 21 -0.31 -18.61 -0.14
C TRP A 21 -1.26 -19.62 0.52
N ARG A 22 -0.95 -20.09 1.73
CA ARG A 22 -1.77 -21.03 2.49
C ARG A 22 -2.98 -20.36 3.11
N ASP A 23 -2.86 -19.09 3.47
CA ASP A 23 -3.96 -18.30 3.99
C ASP A 23 -3.74 -16.83 3.61
N ARG A 24 -4.19 -16.48 2.41
CA ARG A 24 -4.02 -15.13 1.86
C ARG A 24 -4.79 -14.09 2.66
N HIS A 25 -5.97 -14.44 3.15
CA HIS A 25 -6.77 -13.54 3.97
C HIS A 25 -6.01 -13.13 5.23
N ALA A 26 -5.51 -14.10 5.98
CA ALA A 26 -4.77 -13.84 7.21
C ALA A 26 -3.48 -13.06 6.95
N ALA A 27 -2.74 -13.37 5.88
CA ALA A 27 -1.53 -12.65 5.52
C ALA A 27 -1.82 -11.16 5.24
N ASN A 28 -2.92 -10.88 4.56
CA ASN A 28 -3.33 -9.50 4.28
C ASN A 28 -3.85 -8.79 5.53
N GLU A 29 -4.51 -9.49 6.44
CA GLU A 29 -4.90 -8.92 7.73
C GLU A 29 -3.68 -8.51 8.56
N ARG A 30 -2.64 -9.33 8.57
CA ARG A 30 -1.38 -8.99 9.27
C ARG A 30 -0.74 -7.74 8.67
N LEU A 31 -0.72 -7.62 7.34
CA LEU A 31 -0.21 -6.43 6.67
C LEU A 31 -1.06 -5.21 7.02
N ARG A 32 -2.38 -5.34 6.98
CA ARG A 32 -3.30 -4.26 7.38
C ARG A 32 -3.00 -3.77 8.80
N ASP A 33 -2.81 -4.69 9.73
CA ASP A 33 -2.55 -4.36 11.13
C ASP A 33 -1.19 -3.65 11.30
N ARG A 34 -0.18 -4.07 10.54
CA ARG A 34 1.11 -3.39 10.47
C ARG A 34 0.95 -1.94 9.94
N LEU A 35 0.10 -1.75 8.95
CA LEU A 35 -0.12 -0.43 8.35
C LEU A 35 -0.84 0.52 9.30
N ARG A 36 -1.59 0.04 10.28
CA ARG A 36 -2.15 0.88 11.32
C ARG A 36 -1.03 1.60 12.09
N ASP A 37 0.05 0.90 12.40
CA ASP A 37 1.19 1.48 13.08
C ASP A 37 1.91 2.49 12.18
N VAL A 38 2.04 2.17 10.88
CA VAL A 38 2.62 3.08 9.90
C VAL A 38 1.81 4.38 9.80
N ALA A 39 0.49 4.30 9.80
CA ALA A 39 -0.36 5.49 9.78
C ALA A 39 -0.11 6.39 10.99
N ALA A 40 0.12 5.78 12.15
CA ALA A 40 0.33 6.50 13.40
C ALA A 40 1.72 7.11 13.52
N THR A 41 2.76 6.47 12.99
CA THR A 41 4.16 6.87 13.22
C THR A 41 4.92 7.29 11.97
N GLY A 42 4.42 6.98 10.79
CA GLY A 42 5.13 7.14 9.52
C GLY A 42 6.00 5.94 9.18
N LEU A 43 6.56 5.96 7.98
CA LEU A 43 7.44 4.89 7.49
C LEU A 43 8.83 4.98 8.11
N ASP A 44 9.43 3.81 8.37
CA ASP A 44 10.83 3.71 8.79
C ASP A 44 11.73 3.67 7.55
N PRO A 45 12.71 4.58 7.42
CA PRO A 45 13.62 4.59 6.26
C PRO A 45 14.56 3.37 6.21
N ALA A 46 14.61 2.55 7.25
CA ALA A 46 15.44 1.34 7.27
C ALA A 46 15.04 0.34 6.19
N GLY A 47 13.77 0.34 5.74
CA GLY A 47 13.29 -0.54 4.68
C GLY A 47 13.58 -0.09 3.26
N GLY A 48 14.16 1.10 3.09
CA GLY A 48 14.45 1.66 1.77
C GLY A 48 14.23 3.16 1.74
N ARG A 49 14.48 3.74 0.56
CA ARG A 49 14.32 5.19 0.37
C ARG A 49 12.84 5.57 0.32
N VAL A 50 12.46 6.51 1.16
CA VAL A 50 11.12 7.11 1.18
C VAL A 50 11.25 8.63 1.27
N PRO A 51 10.25 9.40 0.77
CA PRO A 51 10.27 10.85 0.94
C PRO A 51 10.09 11.22 2.41
N ASP A 52 10.67 12.34 2.82
CA ASP A 52 10.63 12.80 4.22
C ASP A 52 9.22 12.90 4.78
N TRP A 53 8.26 13.35 3.97
CA TRP A 53 6.88 13.49 4.42
C TRP A 53 6.24 12.14 4.77
N ALA A 54 6.71 11.04 4.18
CA ALA A 54 6.18 9.70 4.46
C ALA A 54 6.71 9.10 5.77
N ARG A 55 7.74 9.72 6.35
CA ARG A 55 8.34 9.31 7.63
C ARG A 55 7.64 9.93 8.85
N ARG A 56 6.61 10.72 8.61
CA ARG A 56 5.90 11.46 9.66
C ARG A 56 4.54 10.84 9.94
N PRO A 57 3.99 11.01 11.16
CA PRO A 57 2.65 10.54 11.48
C PRO A 57 1.58 11.27 10.65
N GLY A 58 0.39 10.68 10.60
CA GLY A 58 -0.76 11.31 9.95
C GLY A 58 -0.95 10.91 8.49
N LEU A 59 -0.37 9.79 8.05
CA LEU A 59 -0.62 9.26 6.71
C LEU A 59 -2.03 8.71 6.59
N GLU A 60 -2.70 9.01 5.49
CA GLU A 60 -3.89 8.28 5.08
C GLU A 60 -3.43 7.03 4.33
N VAL A 61 -3.83 5.86 4.78
CA VAL A 61 -3.36 4.58 4.24
C VAL A 61 -4.48 3.86 3.52
N VAL A 62 -4.22 3.43 2.29
CA VAL A 62 -5.12 2.61 1.48
C VAL A 62 -4.41 1.33 1.12
N LEU A 63 -4.98 0.20 1.53
CA LEU A 63 -4.51 -1.14 1.19
C LEU A 63 -5.41 -1.69 0.09
N VAL A 64 -4.85 -1.94 -1.10
CA VAL A 64 -5.59 -2.52 -2.21
C VAL A 64 -5.39 -4.03 -2.21
N VAL A 65 -6.47 -4.77 -2.04
CA VAL A 65 -6.46 -6.23 -1.95
C VAL A 65 -7.12 -6.85 -3.17
N GLU A 66 -6.70 -8.07 -3.51
CA GLU A 66 -7.25 -8.80 -4.66
C GLU A 66 -7.39 -10.30 -4.34
N GLY A 67 -8.04 -11.03 -5.24
CA GLY A 67 -8.19 -12.48 -5.12
C GLY A 67 -8.89 -12.88 -3.83
N ARG A 68 -8.33 -13.85 -3.13
CA ARG A 68 -8.89 -14.40 -1.89
C ARG A 68 -8.81 -13.44 -0.71
N ALA A 69 -8.06 -12.34 -0.83
CA ALA A 69 -7.94 -11.33 0.20
C ALA A 69 -9.02 -10.23 0.09
N ARG A 70 -9.92 -10.30 -0.89
CA ARG A 70 -10.92 -9.24 -1.14
C ARG A 70 -11.90 -9.02 0.02
N ALA A 71 -12.05 -10.01 0.90
CA ALA A 71 -12.95 -9.90 2.05
C ALA A 71 -12.29 -9.26 3.28
N VAL A 72 -11.01 -8.89 3.22
CA VAL A 72 -10.33 -8.22 4.33
C VAL A 72 -10.97 -6.84 4.54
N GLU A 73 -11.38 -6.56 5.77
CA GLU A 73 -12.05 -5.32 6.11
C GLU A 73 -11.06 -4.24 6.55
N GLY A 74 -11.43 -2.98 6.34
CA GLY A 74 -10.66 -1.84 6.82
C GLY A 74 -10.72 -1.71 8.33
N ILE A 75 -9.73 -1.04 8.90
CA ILE A 75 -9.66 -0.72 10.33
C ILE A 75 -9.23 0.73 10.50
N GLY A 76 -9.89 1.47 11.39
CA GLY A 76 -9.46 2.80 11.81
C GLY A 76 -8.85 3.64 10.68
N THR A 77 -7.53 3.80 10.72
CA THR A 77 -6.76 4.63 9.81
C THR A 77 -6.34 3.91 8.51
N VAL A 78 -6.67 2.63 8.34
CA VAL A 78 -6.35 1.86 7.14
C VAL A 78 -7.63 1.52 6.38
N ARG A 79 -7.83 2.18 5.24
CA ARG A 79 -8.91 1.86 4.34
C ARG A 79 -8.49 0.70 3.44
N VAL A 80 -9.36 -0.29 3.27
CA VAL A 80 -9.12 -1.44 2.40
C VAL A 80 -10.02 -1.31 1.18
N VAL A 81 -9.41 -1.39 -0.01
CA VAL A 81 -10.11 -1.33 -1.29
C VAL A 81 -10.00 -2.68 -1.97
N PRO A 82 -11.11 -3.43 -2.14
CA PRO A 82 -11.09 -4.68 -2.87
C PRO A 82 -11.08 -4.42 -4.38
N ALA A 83 -10.10 -4.98 -5.08
CA ALA A 83 -10.03 -4.89 -6.52
C ALA A 83 -10.98 -5.91 -7.17
N PRO A 84 -11.79 -5.51 -8.16
CA PRO A 84 -12.68 -6.45 -8.85
C PRO A 84 -11.91 -7.43 -9.75
N GLY A 85 -10.70 -7.07 -10.16
CA GLY A 85 -9.79 -7.88 -10.96
C GLY A 85 -8.40 -7.82 -10.37
N SER A 86 -7.39 -7.52 -11.21
CA SER A 86 -6.04 -7.30 -10.72
C SER A 86 -5.96 -6.02 -9.89
N GLY A 87 -5.08 -6.01 -8.89
CA GLY A 87 -4.88 -4.85 -8.04
C GLY A 87 -4.35 -3.63 -8.78
N ASP A 88 -3.66 -3.82 -9.90
CA ASP A 88 -2.99 -2.73 -10.64
C ASP A 88 -3.95 -1.63 -11.09
N ASP A 89 -5.05 -2.01 -11.74
CA ASP A 89 -6.05 -1.04 -12.21
C ASP A 89 -6.73 -0.33 -11.04
N ALA A 90 -7.01 -1.06 -9.97
CA ALA A 90 -7.62 -0.47 -8.78
C ALA A 90 -6.67 0.53 -8.10
N ILE A 91 -5.36 0.22 -8.04
CA ILE A 91 -4.36 1.13 -7.49
C ILE A 91 -4.26 2.41 -8.33
N VAL A 92 -4.19 2.28 -9.65
CA VAL A 92 -4.16 3.44 -10.56
C VAL A 92 -5.38 4.32 -10.35
N GLU A 93 -6.56 3.71 -10.19
CA GLU A 93 -7.80 4.46 -9.96
C GLU A 93 -7.80 5.19 -8.61
N VAL A 94 -7.29 4.55 -7.56
CA VAL A 94 -7.14 5.21 -6.25
C VAL A 94 -6.20 6.42 -6.36
N VAL A 95 -5.07 6.27 -7.03
CA VAL A 95 -4.11 7.37 -7.21
C VAL A 95 -4.74 8.51 -8.02
N ARG A 96 -5.43 8.18 -9.10
CA ARG A 96 -6.08 9.18 -9.95
C ARG A 96 -7.14 9.97 -9.18
N ARG A 97 -7.99 9.27 -8.42
CA ARG A 97 -9.13 9.88 -7.75
C ARG A 97 -8.75 10.52 -6.42
N ASP A 98 -7.96 9.83 -5.59
CA ASP A 98 -7.68 10.25 -4.22
C ASP A 98 -6.31 10.91 -4.06
N GLY A 99 -5.37 10.66 -4.98
CA GLY A 99 -4.02 11.21 -4.92
C GLY A 99 -3.83 12.53 -5.65
N ALA A 100 -4.81 12.97 -6.41
CA ALA A 100 -4.70 14.19 -7.21
C ALA A 100 -4.48 15.42 -6.32
N GLY A 101 -3.43 16.19 -6.62
CA GLY A 101 -3.15 17.44 -5.91
C GLY A 101 -2.59 17.25 -4.50
N ARG A 102 -2.19 16.04 -4.12
CA ARG A 102 -1.62 15.75 -2.80
C ARG A 102 -0.39 14.85 -2.91
N ARG A 103 0.40 14.80 -1.84
CA ARG A 103 1.54 13.88 -1.77
C ARG A 103 1.01 12.45 -1.73
N CYS A 104 1.55 11.60 -2.63
CA CYS A 104 1.11 10.22 -2.78
C CYS A 104 2.32 9.30 -2.99
N LEU A 105 2.41 8.25 -2.21
CA LEU A 105 3.44 7.21 -2.33
C LEU A 105 2.76 5.89 -2.57
N VAL A 106 3.16 5.17 -3.63
CA VAL A 106 2.67 3.82 -3.94
C VAL A 106 3.77 2.81 -3.61
N VAL A 107 3.42 1.82 -2.78
CA VAL A 107 4.35 0.75 -2.37
C VAL A 107 4.10 -0.48 -3.24
N THR A 108 5.03 -0.74 -4.14
CA THR A 108 5.03 -1.90 -5.02
C THR A 108 6.41 -2.05 -5.67
N SER A 109 6.78 -3.28 -6.03
CA SER A 109 7.96 -3.56 -6.85
C SER A 109 7.63 -3.77 -8.32
N ASP A 110 6.35 -3.80 -8.70
CA ASP A 110 5.90 -4.00 -10.07
C ASP A 110 6.28 -2.81 -10.94
N ARG A 111 7.13 -3.05 -11.95
CA ARG A 111 7.69 -1.98 -12.80
C ARG A 111 6.64 -1.28 -13.64
N GLU A 112 5.70 -2.05 -14.18
CA GLU A 112 4.64 -1.49 -15.02
C GLU A 112 3.70 -0.62 -14.20
N LEU A 113 3.31 -1.09 -13.01
CA LEU A 113 2.49 -0.29 -12.11
C LEU A 113 3.21 0.98 -11.66
N ARG A 114 4.50 0.88 -11.32
CA ARG A 114 5.32 2.05 -10.99
C ARG A 114 5.28 3.11 -12.09
N ALA A 115 5.47 2.70 -13.34
CA ALA A 115 5.45 3.61 -14.48
C ALA A 115 4.08 4.31 -14.59
N ARG A 116 3.01 3.57 -14.40
CA ARG A 116 1.64 4.11 -14.48
C ARG A 116 1.37 5.18 -13.42
N VAL A 117 1.75 4.92 -12.16
CA VAL A 117 1.47 5.86 -11.08
C VAL A 117 2.42 7.07 -11.10
N LEU A 118 3.66 6.90 -11.57
CA LEU A 118 4.58 8.01 -11.76
C LEU A 118 4.03 9.06 -12.74
N THR A 119 3.37 8.63 -13.81
CA THR A 119 2.76 9.55 -14.77
C THR A 119 1.61 10.35 -14.15
N LEU A 120 1.04 9.87 -13.04
CA LEU A 120 -0.01 10.56 -12.30
C LEU A 120 0.54 11.45 -11.19
N GLY A 121 1.86 11.56 -11.08
CA GLY A 121 2.51 12.40 -10.08
C GLY A 121 2.79 11.74 -8.74
N ALA A 122 2.52 10.44 -8.58
CA ALA A 122 2.87 9.72 -7.37
C ALA A 122 4.36 9.38 -7.32
N GLU A 123 4.89 9.17 -6.13
CA GLU A 123 6.21 8.57 -5.89
C GLU A 123 6.04 7.08 -5.62
N VAL A 124 7.13 6.32 -5.68
CA VAL A 124 7.11 4.86 -5.51
C VAL A 124 8.17 4.40 -4.51
N ALA A 125 7.88 3.30 -3.82
CA ALA A 125 8.81 2.63 -2.93
C ALA A 125 8.60 1.12 -3.00
N GLY A 126 9.62 0.35 -2.63
CA GLY A 126 9.53 -1.11 -2.61
C GLY A 126 8.82 -1.66 -1.36
N PRO A 127 8.45 -2.95 -1.38
CA PRO A 127 7.68 -3.57 -0.28
C PRO A 127 8.34 -3.51 1.09
N ALA A 128 9.67 -3.50 1.16
CA ALA A 128 10.39 -3.52 2.43
C ALA A 128 10.07 -2.33 3.34
N VAL A 129 9.60 -1.21 2.77
CA VAL A 129 9.31 0.00 3.57
C VAL A 129 8.11 -0.18 4.50
N VAL A 130 7.23 -1.15 4.24
CA VAL A 130 6.06 -1.46 5.07
C VAL A 130 6.18 -2.79 5.80
N LEU A 131 7.28 -3.50 5.62
CA LEU A 131 7.55 -4.77 6.30
C LEU A 131 8.36 -4.54 7.57
N PRO A 132 8.23 -5.46 8.58
CA PRO A 132 9.01 -5.35 9.81
C PRO A 132 10.50 -5.54 9.59
#